data_4a5aad697e2422b862173611aef12196
#
_entry.id   4a5aad697e2422b862173611aef12196
#
_cell.length_a   1.000
_cell.length_b   1.000
_cell.length_c   1.000
_cell.angle_alpha   90.00
_cell.angle_beta   90.00
_cell.angle_gamma   90.00
#
_symmetry.space_group_name_H-M   'P 1'
#
loop_
_entity.id
_entity.type
_entity.pdbx_description
1 polymer ?
#
loop_
_entity_poly.entity_id
_entity_poly.type
_entity_poly.pdbx_seq_one_letter_code
_entity_poly.pdbx_strand_id
1 'polypeptide(L)'
;MNEQEKTSHSLSIKDCLNVFSTHSAGLAPDVAAKRLNEYGPNMLPEPPRRSLLLRFLGHFHNVLIYVLIGAAIVTASLSHWVDTGVILAVVFVNAIIGFIQEGRAEDAMSAIRSMLAPHASVLRGGSRISIDAAELVPGDVVLLEAGDKVPADLRLLAAKGLRVQEAILTGESMAVEKATAPVTKDASLGDRTSMAFSGTLIAAGTGRGVVVATGAQTEIGRISGLLGTVEVLTTPLVEQMDRFARWLTVLILLISMVLLVFGYFVEHIAFSDQFMAVVGLAVAAIPEGLPAVLTITLCAACPRLKQLAQCP
;
A
#
# COMPACT_ATOMS: atom_id res chain seq x y z
N MET A 1 3.99 0.83 -25.79
CA MET A 1 4.31 -0.60 -25.99
C MET A 1 3.97 -0.97 -27.42
N ASN A 2 4.96 -1.38 -28.17
CA ASN A 2 4.82 -1.75 -29.60
C ASN A 2 4.02 -3.07 -29.72
N GLU A 3 3.39 -3.32 -30.85
CA GLU A 3 2.61 -4.54 -31.10
C GLU A 3 3.45 -5.82 -30.96
N GLN A 4 4.75 -5.74 -31.26
CA GLN A 4 5.73 -6.81 -31.09
C GLN A 4 6.06 -7.11 -29.60
N GLU A 5 5.99 -6.13 -28.72
CA GLU A 5 6.17 -6.33 -27.28
C GLU A 5 5.01 -7.12 -26.68
N LYS A 6 3.78 -6.89 -27.18
CA LYS A 6 2.59 -7.62 -26.74
C LYS A 6 2.56 -9.10 -27.14
N THR A 7 3.33 -9.47 -28.17
CA THR A 7 3.38 -10.84 -28.70
C THR A 7 4.71 -11.54 -28.39
N SER A 8 5.44 -11.11 -27.36
CA SER A 8 6.76 -11.64 -27.00
C SER A 8 6.77 -13.16 -26.79
N HIS A 9 5.65 -13.76 -26.37
CA HIS A 9 5.51 -15.22 -26.22
C HIS A 9 5.61 -15.99 -27.54
N SER A 10 5.31 -15.36 -28.67
CA SER A 10 5.36 -15.97 -30.00
C SER A 10 6.68 -15.71 -30.72
N LEU A 11 7.56 -14.86 -30.19
CA LEU A 11 8.85 -14.56 -30.80
C LEU A 11 9.88 -15.65 -30.52
N SER A 12 10.79 -15.90 -31.47
CA SER A 12 11.99 -16.66 -31.18
C SER A 12 12.88 -15.93 -30.18
N ILE A 13 13.78 -16.66 -29.49
CA ILE A 13 14.73 -16.05 -28.55
C ILE A 13 15.53 -14.93 -29.23
N LYS A 14 16.01 -15.16 -30.44
CA LYS A 14 16.81 -14.19 -31.19
C LYS A 14 16.02 -12.92 -31.52
N ASP A 15 14.80 -13.09 -32.00
CA ASP A 15 13.95 -11.96 -32.36
C ASP A 15 13.56 -11.15 -31.13
N CYS A 16 13.26 -11.82 -30.00
CA CYS A 16 12.98 -11.16 -28.75
C CYS A 16 14.19 -10.33 -28.24
N LEU A 17 15.40 -10.90 -28.25
CA LEU A 17 16.61 -10.15 -27.87
C LEU A 17 16.86 -8.94 -28.78
N ASN A 18 16.57 -9.07 -30.09
CA ASN A 18 16.69 -7.97 -31.05
C ASN A 18 15.65 -6.86 -30.78
N VAL A 19 14.38 -7.23 -30.53
CA VAL A 19 13.31 -6.26 -30.22
C VAL A 19 13.66 -5.42 -28.99
N PHE A 20 14.20 -6.05 -27.95
CA PHE A 20 14.59 -5.34 -26.73
C PHE A 20 16.05 -4.83 -26.78
N SER A 21 16.74 -4.91 -27.92
CA SER A 21 18.12 -4.45 -28.12
C SER A 21 19.02 -4.87 -26.96
N THR A 22 19.02 -6.18 -26.67
CA THR A 22 19.78 -6.78 -25.57
C THR A 22 20.50 -8.06 -26.00
N HIS A 23 21.32 -8.61 -25.12
CA HIS A 23 22.06 -9.83 -25.35
C HIS A 23 21.86 -10.84 -24.24
N SER A 24 22.21 -12.10 -24.48
CA SER A 24 22.13 -13.16 -23.45
C SER A 24 23.03 -12.90 -22.22
N ALA A 25 24.01 -12.00 -22.32
CA ALA A 25 24.85 -11.52 -21.22
C ALA A 25 24.25 -10.32 -20.46
N GLY A 26 23.05 -9.86 -20.87
CA GLY A 26 22.34 -8.72 -20.27
C GLY A 26 22.76 -7.36 -20.81
N LEU A 27 22.10 -6.31 -20.31
CA LEU A 27 22.36 -4.93 -20.69
C LEU A 27 23.68 -4.42 -20.07
N ALA A 28 24.29 -3.44 -20.72
CA ALA A 28 25.33 -2.65 -20.09
C ALA A 28 24.74 -1.74 -19.00
N PRO A 29 25.44 -1.48 -17.88
CA PRO A 29 24.91 -0.71 -16.75
C PRO A 29 24.44 0.70 -17.11
N ASP A 30 25.13 1.36 -18.02
CA ASP A 30 24.79 2.71 -18.52
C ASP A 30 23.49 2.70 -19.35
N VAL A 31 23.27 1.65 -20.13
CA VAL A 31 22.03 1.46 -20.91
C VAL A 31 20.85 1.17 -19.96
N ALA A 32 21.06 0.34 -18.94
CA ALA A 32 20.03 0.06 -17.94
C ALA A 32 19.62 1.34 -17.20
N ALA A 33 20.58 2.18 -16.79
CA ALA A 33 20.29 3.46 -16.13
C ALA A 33 19.49 4.44 -17.03
N LYS A 34 19.82 4.51 -18.33
CA LYS A 34 19.07 5.31 -19.30
C LYS A 34 17.63 4.81 -19.45
N ARG A 35 17.45 3.49 -19.56
CA ARG A 35 16.12 2.88 -19.67
C ARG A 35 15.29 3.08 -18.40
N LEU A 36 15.90 3.05 -17.22
CA LEU A 36 15.21 3.33 -15.97
C LEU A 36 14.62 4.75 -15.94
N ASN A 37 15.34 5.73 -16.49
CA ASN A 37 14.84 7.09 -16.64
C ASN A 37 13.73 7.22 -17.69
N GLU A 38 13.74 6.39 -18.73
CA GLU A 38 12.76 6.40 -19.84
C GLU A 38 11.48 5.65 -19.48
N TYR A 39 11.60 4.44 -18.95
CA TYR A 39 10.46 3.56 -18.64
C TYR A 39 9.92 3.75 -17.22
N GLY A 40 10.71 4.37 -16.34
CA GLY A 40 10.39 4.51 -14.92
C GLY A 40 10.63 3.22 -14.12
N PRO A 41 10.40 3.26 -12.79
CA PRO A 41 10.62 2.11 -11.91
C PRO A 41 9.59 1.00 -12.16
N ASN A 42 10.04 -0.25 -11.99
CA ASN A 42 9.18 -1.43 -12.07
C ASN A 42 8.31 -1.57 -10.81
N MET A 43 7.31 -0.71 -10.73
CA MET A 43 6.35 -0.66 -9.63
C MET A 43 4.92 -0.53 -10.18
N LEU A 44 3.97 -1.14 -9.50
CA LEU A 44 2.57 -0.89 -9.81
C LEU A 44 2.23 0.56 -9.47
N PRO A 45 1.40 1.25 -10.26
CA PRO A 45 1.02 2.62 -9.97
C PRO A 45 0.34 2.68 -8.61
N GLU A 46 0.90 3.49 -7.71
CA GLU A 46 0.26 3.80 -6.44
C GLU A 46 -0.97 4.70 -6.70
N PRO A 47 -2.05 4.53 -5.93
CA PRO A 47 -3.16 5.46 -6.00
C PRO A 47 -2.65 6.88 -5.71
N PRO A 48 -3.22 7.92 -6.37
CA PRO A 48 -2.76 9.28 -6.20
C PRO A 48 -2.83 9.69 -4.73
N ARG A 49 -1.72 10.14 -4.18
CA ARG A 49 -1.65 10.62 -2.79
C ARG A 49 -2.58 11.82 -2.65
N ARG A 50 -3.43 11.81 -1.64
CA ARG A 50 -4.27 12.97 -1.31
C ARG A 50 -3.37 14.17 -1.01
N SER A 51 -3.76 15.37 -1.48
CA SER A 51 -2.99 16.58 -1.18
C SER A 51 -2.92 16.78 0.34
N LEU A 52 -1.81 17.33 0.83
CA LEU A 52 -1.60 17.59 2.26
C LEU A 52 -2.74 18.41 2.88
N LEU A 53 -3.30 19.35 2.11
CA LEU A 53 -4.43 20.17 2.53
C LEU A 53 -5.71 19.34 2.71
N LEU A 54 -6.03 18.47 1.74
CA LEU A 54 -7.20 17.59 1.83
C LEU A 54 -7.07 16.59 2.98
N ARG A 55 -5.85 16.14 3.26
CA ARG A 55 -5.54 15.26 4.36
C ARG A 55 -5.71 15.96 5.70
N PHE A 56 -5.20 17.20 5.84
CA PHE A 56 -5.43 18.03 7.03
C PHE A 56 -6.92 18.33 7.24
N LEU A 57 -7.65 18.71 6.19
CA LEU A 57 -9.09 18.95 6.26
C LEU A 57 -9.87 17.68 6.62
N GLY A 58 -9.37 16.50 6.25
CA GLY A 58 -9.95 15.22 6.62
C GLY A 58 -10.03 15.02 8.14
N HIS A 59 -9.10 15.59 8.92
CA HIS A 59 -9.13 15.51 10.39
C HIS A 59 -10.33 16.24 11.00
N PHE A 60 -10.91 17.21 10.29
CA PHE A 60 -12.13 17.87 10.75
C PHE A 60 -13.40 17.04 10.50
N HIS A 61 -13.30 15.95 9.75
CA HIS A 61 -14.41 15.04 9.48
C HIS A 61 -14.48 13.93 10.54
N ASN A 62 -14.66 14.32 11.80
CA ASN A 62 -14.79 13.41 12.95
C ASN A 62 -16.00 13.82 13.79
N VAL A 63 -16.73 12.83 14.28
CA VAL A 63 -17.94 13.03 15.11
C VAL A 63 -17.64 13.91 16.33
N LEU A 64 -16.48 13.72 16.98
CA LEU A 64 -16.06 14.53 18.11
C LEU A 64 -15.91 16.00 17.74
N ILE A 65 -15.22 16.28 16.63
CA ILE A 65 -15.00 17.66 16.18
C ILE A 65 -16.33 18.33 15.85
N TYR A 66 -17.29 17.59 15.30
CA TYR A 66 -18.65 18.13 15.09
C TYR A 66 -19.35 18.48 16.40
N VAL A 67 -19.18 17.66 17.45
CA VAL A 67 -19.72 17.96 18.80
C VAL A 67 -19.05 19.22 19.36
N LEU A 68 -17.73 19.35 19.23
CA LEU A 68 -16.98 20.53 19.69
C LEU A 68 -17.37 21.80 18.92
N ILE A 69 -17.53 21.70 17.60
CA ILE A 69 -18.02 22.82 16.78
C ILE A 69 -19.45 23.19 17.23
N GLY A 70 -20.31 22.22 17.45
CA GLY A 70 -21.64 22.46 18.00
C GLY A 70 -21.58 23.17 19.36
N ALA A 71 -20.72 22.74 20.27
CA ALA A 71 -20.48 23.40 21.56
C ALA A 71 -19.96 24.83 21.38
N ALA A 72 -19.02 25.06 20.47
CA ALA A 72 -18.50 26.41 20.15
C ALA A 72 -19.60 27.33 19.62
N ILE A 73 -20.55 26.83 18.81
CA ILE A 73 -21.68 27.63 18.33
C ILE A 73 -22.62 28.00 19.50
N VAL A 74 -22.88 27.07 20.42
CA VAL A 74 -23.71 27.33 21.61
C VAL A 74 -23.05 28.36 22.52
N THR A 75 -21.76 28.24 22.86
CA THR A 75 -21.03 29.21 23.68
C THR A 75 -20.94 30.58 23.05
N ALA A 76 -20.76 30.65 21.71
CA ALA A 76 -20.78 31.90 20.95
C ALA A 76 -22.18 32.57 21.03
N SER A 77 -23.25 31.79 20.93
CA SER A 77 -24.63 32.31 21.03
C SER A 77 -24.95 32.85 22.44
N LEU A 78 -24.30 32.30 23.45
CA LEU A 78 -24.38 32.79 24.84
C LEU A 78 -23.43 33.97 25.11
N SER A 79 -22.72 34.48 24.10
CA SER A 79 -21.75 35.58 24.19
C SER A 79 -20.50 35.25 25.03
N HIS A 80 -20.20 33.97 25.24
CA HIS A 80 -18.99 33.48 25.93
C HIS A 80 -17.82 33.33 24.94
N TRP A 81 -17.30 34.47 24.46
CA TRP A 81 -16.28 34.51 23.40
C TRP A 81 -14.94 33.86 23.79
N VAL A 82 -14.54 33.96 25.07
CA VAL A 82 -13.30 33.34 25.57
C VAL A 82 -13.42 31.82 25.48
N ASP A 83 -14.52 31.27 25.95
CA ASP A 83 -14.77 29.82 25.96
C ASP A 83 -14.88 29.27 24.55
N THR A 84 -15.57 30.00 23.64
CA THR A 84 -15.61 29.67 22.20
C THR A 84 -14.21 29.63 21.61
N GLY A 85 -13.37 30.61 21.95
CA GLY A 85 -11.98 30.64 21.50
C GLY A 85 -11.16 29.45 21.99
N VAL A 86 -11.34 29.05 23.25
CA VAL A 86 -10.65 27.87 23.83
C VAL A 86 -11.10 26.59 23.12
N ILE A 87 -12.40 26.39 22.91
CA ILE A 87 -12.92 25.20 22.22
C ILE A 87 -12.36 25.12 20.79
N LEU A 88 -12.39 26.22 20.04
CA LEU A 88 -11.84 26.25 18.69
C LEU A 88 -10.32 26.03 18.67
N ALA A 89 -9.59 26.55 19.66
CA ALA A 89 -8.16 26.29 19.80
C ALA A 89 -7.89 24.79 20.04
N VAL A 90 -8.67 24.13 20.90
CA VAL A 90 -8.56 22.68 21.14
C VAL A 90 -8.86 21.91 19.85
N VAL A 91 -9.92 22.24 19.11
CA VAL A 91 -10.23 21.61 17.82
C VAL A 91 -9.04 21.71 16.85
N PHE A 92 -8.42 22.91 16.78
CA PHE A 92 -7.30 23.13 15.86
C PHE A 92 -6.03 22.39 16.31
N VAL A 93 -5.73 22.38 17.60
CA VAL A 93 -4.60 21.63 18.17
C VAL A 93 -4.77 20.13 17.93
N ASN A 94 -5.97 19.59 18.15
CA ASN A 94 -6.26 18.19 17.90
C ASN A 94 -6.10 17.83 16.41
N ALA A 95 -6.56 18.68 15.50
CA ALA A 95 -6.37 18.47 14.06
C ALA A 95 -4.88 18.45 13.68
N ILE A 96 -4.05 19.31 14.30
CA ILE A 96 -2.59 19.32 14.08
C ILE A 96 -1.97 18.03 14.61
N ILE A 97 -2.32 17.64 15.84
CA ILE A 97 -1.77 16.43 16.46
C ILE A 97 -2.13 15.20 15.61
N GLY A 98 -3.39 15.08 15.19
CA GLY A 98 -3.86 13.99 14.31
C GLY A 98 -3.10 13.96 12.99
N PHE A 99 -2.91 15.10 12.35
CA PHE A 99 -2.14 15.22 11.11
C PHE A 99 -0.68 14.77 11.27
N ILE A 100 -0.01 15.16 12.37
CA ILE A 100 1.36 14.74 12.66
C ILE A 100 1.45 13.24 12.94
N GLN A 101 0.50 12.70 13.71
CA GLN A 101 0.45 11.27 14.04
C GLN A 101 0.21 10.41 12.78
N GLU A 102 -0.72 10.80 11.91
CA GLU A 102 -0.97 10.12 10.63
C GLU A 102 0.27 10.15 9.75
N GLY A 103 0.96 11.31 9.64
CA GLY A 103 2.22 11.42 8.89
C GLY A 103 3.29 10.45 9.39
N ARG A 104 3.52 10.38 10.70
CA ARG A 104 4.49 9.45 11.28
C ARG A 104 4.11 7.98 11.05
N ALA A 105 2.83 7.65 11.11
CA ALA A 105 2.35 6.29 10.83
C ALA A 105 2.58 5.90 9.36
N GLU A 106 2.34 6.83 8.42
CA GLU A 106 2.57 6.63 6.99
C GLU A 106 4.07 6.47 6.68
N ASP A 107 4.94 7.28 7.29
CA ASP A 107 6.39 7.18 7.15
C ASP A 107 6.91 5.84 7.69
N ALA A 108 6.44 5.40 8.86
CA ALA A 108 6.80 4.11 9.43
C ALA A 108 6.37 2.94 8.52
N MET A 109 5.15 3.01 7.95
CA MET A 109 4.65 2.00 7.01
C MET A 109 5.46 1.98 5.72
N SER A 110 5.84 3.14 5.19
CA SER A 110 6.69 3.28 4.00
C SER A 110 8.07 2.65 4.24
N ALA A 111 8.69 2.90 5.40
CA ALA A 111 9.96 2.30 5.78
C ALA A 111 9.90 0.76 5.86
N ILE A 112 8.78 0.20 6.37
CA ILE A 112 8.58 -1.26 6.38
C ILE A 112 8.43 -1.81 4.95
N ARG A 113 7.68 -1.14 4.10
CA ARG A 113 7.52 -1.53 2.69
C ARG A 113 8.86 -1.55 1.96
N SER A 114 9.73 -0.56 2.17
CA SER A 114 11.06 -0.53 1.56
C SER A 114 11.97 -1.66 2.05
N MET A 115 11.87 -2.10 3.31
CA MET A 115 12.61 -3.26 3.83
C MET A 115 12.15 -4.59 3.22
N LEU A 116 10.93 -4.65 2.69
CA LEU A 116 10.34 -5.83 2.06
C LEU A 116 10.43 -5.78 0.52
N ALA A 117 11.13 -4.79 -0.03
CA ALA A 117 11.31 -4.66 -1.47
C ALA A 117 11.96 -5.95 -2.03
N PRO A 118 11.33 -6.59 -3.02
CA PRO A 118 11.88 -7.79 -3.62
C PRO A 118 13.17 -7.45 -4.37
N HIS A 119 14.19 -8.32 -4.23
CA HIS A 119 15.41 -8.23 -5.01
C HIS A 119 15.35 -9.17 -6.21
N ALA A 120 16.01 -8.81 -7.28
CA ALA A 120 16.12 -9.62 -8.48
C ALA A 120 17.59 -9.90 -8.80
N SER A 121 17.91 -11.15 -9.11
CA SER A 121 19.20 -11.54 -9.65
C SER A 121 19.21 -11.29 -11.15
N VAL A 122 20.08 -10.42 -11.63
CA VAL A 122 20.16 -10.05 -13.06
C VAL A 122 21.58 -10.24 -13.61
N LEU A 123 21.66 -10.41 -14.93
CA LEU A 123 22.91 -10.31 -15.67
C LEU A 123 23.00 -8.92 -16.27
N ARG A 124 24.02 -8.15 -15.88
CA ARG A 124 24.39 -6.88 -16.51
C ARG A 124 25.88 -6.88 -16.84
N GLY A 125 26.20 -6.57 -18.08
CA GLY A 125 27.59 -6.62 -18.54
C GLY A 125 28.26 -8.00 -18.39
N GLY A 126 27.50 -9.09 -18.45
CA GLY A 126 28.00 -10.46 -18.27
C GLY A 126 28.17 -10.91 -16.81
N SER A 127 28.02 -10.03 -15.84
CA SER A 127 28.14 -10.34 -14.41
C SER A 127 26.78 -10.49 -13.75
N ARG A 128 26.65 -11.48 -12.83
CA ARG A 128 25.47 -11.64 -11.97
C ARG A 128 25.54 -10.61 -10.86
N ILE A 129 24.49 -9.79 -10.76
CA ILE A 129 24.31 -8.81 -9.69
C ILE A 129 22.92 -8.94 -9.11
N SER A 130 22.75 -8.57 -7.83
CA SER A 130 21.44 -8.44 -7.19
C SER A 130 21.07 -6.98 -7.14
N ILE A 131 19.90 -6.64 -7.65
CA ILE A 131 19.36 -5.28 -7.67
C ILE A 131 17.99 -5.26 -7.00
N ASP A 132 17.51 -4.07 -6.65
CA ASP A 132 16.09 -3.90 -6.29
C ASP A 132 15.23 -4.21 -7.53
N ALA A 133 14.15 -4.99 -7.35
CA ALA A 133 13.24 -5.30 -8.43
C ALA A 133 12.61 -4.04 -9.06
N ALA A 134 12.54 -2.93 -8.33
CA ALA A 134 12.10 -1.64 -8.85
C ALA A 134 13.05 -1.05 -9.92
N GLU A 135 14.32 -1.46 -9.93
CA GLU A 135 15.33 -0.99 -10.91
C GLU A 135 15.37 -1.83 -12.19
N LEU A 136 14.49 -2.84 -12.29
CA LEU A 136 14.38 -3.64 -13.50
C LEU A 136 13.81 -2.84 -14.67
N VAL A 137 14.42 -3.03 -15.83
CA VAL A 137 14.02 -2.37 -17.08
C VAL A 137 13.80 -3.38 -18.20
N PRO A 138 12.94 -3.08 -19.19
CA PRO A 138 12.82 -3.90 -20.38
C PRO A 138 14.17 -4.16 -21.03
N GLY A 139 14.47 -5.44 -21.30
CA GLY A 139 15.75 -5.90 -21.84
C GLY A 139 16.76 -6.42 -20.82
N ASP A 140 16.53 -6.25 -19.51
CA ASP A 140 17.34 -6.91 -18.47
C ASP A 140 17.19 -8.43 -18.56
N VAL A 141 18.24 -9.17 -18.25
CA VAL A 141 18.20 -10.63 -18.16
C VAL A 141 18.15 -11.05 -16.71
N VAL A 142 17.01 -11.61 -16.29
CA VAL A 142 16.76 -12.08 -14.93
C VAL A 142 17.07 -13.56 -14.80
N LEU A 143 17.71 -13.94 -13.69
CA LEU A 143 17.93 -15.32 -13.28
C LEU A 143 16.83 -15.71 -12.29
N LEU A 144 16.26 -16.92 -12.48
CA LEU A 144 15.18 -17.46 -11.69
C LEU A 144 15.61 -18.77 -11.05
N GLU A 145 15.35 -18.90 -9.74
CA GLU A 145 15.61 -20.10 -8.94
C GLU A 145 14.34 -20.49 -8.17
N ALA A 146 14.25 -21.76 -7.74
CA ALA A 146 13.10 -22.23 -6.95
C ALA A 146 12.96 -21.40 -5.65
N GLY A 147 11.74 -20.94 -5.35
CA GLY A 147 11.43 -20.04 -4.24
C GLY A 147 11.40 -18.57 -4.60
N ASP A 148 11.92 -18.18 -5.77
CA ASP A 148 11.88 -16.79 -6.23
C ASP A 148 10.46 -16.39 -6.65
N LYS A 149 10.12 -15.13 -6.39
CA LYS A 149 8.97 -14.46 -6.99
C LYS A 149 9.41 -13.78 -8.28
N VAL A 150 8.72 -14.05 -9.38
CA VAL A 150 9.02 -13.43 -10.68
C VAL A 150 8.81 -11.92 -10.59
N PRO A 151 9.87 -11.09 -10.84
CA PRO A 151 9.81 -9.67 -10.53
C PRO A 151 9.18 -8.79 -11.62
N ALA A 152 9.09 -9.29 -12.85
CA ALA A 152 8.56 -8.61 -14.02
C ALA A 152 8.06 -9.64 -15.04
N ASP A 153 7.41 -9.24 -16.12
CA ASP A 153 7.05 -10.21 -17.17
C ASP A 153 8.29 -10.54 -18.00
N LEU A 154 8.59 -11.84 -18.08
CA LEU A 154 9.83 -12.36 -18.68
C LEU A 154 9.52 -13.27 -19.87
N ARG A 155 10.24 -13.08 -20.98
CA ARG A 155 10.36 -14.08 -22.05
C ARG A 155 11.53 -15.00 -21.70
N LEU A 156 11.26 -16.30 -21.56
CA LEU A 156 12.27 -17.27 -21.15
C LEU A 156 13.31 -17.52 -22.25
N LEU A 157 14.57 -17.42 -21.88
CA LEU A 157 15.74 -17.71 -22.70
C LEU A 157 16.30 -19.11 -22.42
N ALA A 158 16.15 -19.57 -21.18
CA ALA A 158 16.52 -20.93 -20.77
C ALA A 158 15.60 -21.37 -19.61
N ALA A 159 15.26 -22.66 -19.60
CA ALA A 159 14.48 -23.29 -18.55
C ALA A 159 15.01 -24.70 -18.31
N LYS A 160 15.27 -25.06 -17.05
CA LYS A 160 15.68 -26.40 -16.62
C LYS A 160 14.71 -26.89 -15.57
N GLY A 161 13.73 -27.70 -15.96
CA GLY A 161 12.67 -28.20 -15.06
C GLY A 161 11.91 -27.07 -14.37
N LEU A 162 11.84 -25.90 -15.01
CA LEU A 162 11.22 -24.70 -14.46
C LEU A 162 9.73 -24.88 -14.37
N ARG A 163 9.17 -24.83 -13.16
CA ARG A 163 7.75 -24.86 -12.87
C ARG A 163 7.34 -23.58 -12.16
N VAL A 164 6.29 -22.95 -12.66
CA VAL A 164 5.80 -21.66 -12.14
C VAL A 164 4.37 -21.80 -11.66
N GLN A 165 4.08 -21.36 -10.46
CA GLN A 165 2.73 -21.31 -9.92
C GLN A 165 2.07 -19.99 -10.34
N GLU A 166 1.10 -20.08 -11.25
CA GLU A 166 0.44 -18.93 -11.88
C GLU A 166 -0.99 -18.70 -11.36
N ALA A 167 -1.33 -19.27 -10.21
CA ALA A 167 -2.67 -19.19 -9.62
C ALA A 167 -3.22 -17.77 -9.52
N ILE A 168 -2.36 -16.78 -9.30
CA ILE A 168 -2.76 -15.37 -9.21
C ILE A 168 -3.29 -14.79 -10.52
N LEU A 169 -2.93 -15.38 -11.66
CA LEU A 169 -3.30 -14.92 -13.00
C LEU A 169 -4.34 -15.83 -13.67
N THR A 170 -4.21 -17.13 -13.49
CA THR A 170 -5.05 -18.14 -14.17
C THR A 170 -6.13 -18.73 -13.28
N GLY A 171 -5.98 -18.61 -11.95
CA GLY A 171 -6.82 -19.29 -10.96
C GLY A 171 -6.45 -20.77 -10.76
N GLU A 172 -5.54 -21.33 -11.54
CA GLU A 172 -5.13 -22.73 -11.45
C GLU A 172 -4.02 -22.93 -10.38
N SER A 173 -4.26 -23.81 -9.42
CA SER A 173 -3.32 -24.06 -8.31
C SER A 173 -2.12 -24.91 -8.70
N MET A 174 -2.17 -25.64 -9.82
CA MET A 174 -1.08 -26.51 -10.29
C MET A 174 0.04 -25.65 -10.90
N ALA A 175 1.29 -26.01 -10.57
CA ALA A 175 2.45 -25.36 -11.17
C ALA A 175 2.62 -25.81 -12.64
N VAL A 176 2.72 -24.83 -13.54
CA VAL A 176 2.87 -25.04 -14.99
C VAL A 176 4.33 -25.22 -15.34
N GLU A 177 4.65 -26.23 -16.13
CA GLU A 177 5.99 -26.43 -16.67
C GLU A 177 6.27 -25.43 -17.78
N LYS A 178 7.41 -24.76 -17.71
CA LYS A 178 7.81 -23.71 -18.64
C LYS A 178 8.84 -24.22 -19.65
N ALA A 179 8.75 -23.71 -20.87
CA ALA A 179 9.62 -24.06 -21.99
C ALA A 179 10.10 -22.79 -22.69
N THR A 180 11.13 -22.93 -23.56
CA THR A 180 11.66 -21.78 -24.33
C THR A 180 11.07 -21.68 -25.74
N ALA A 181 10.36 -22.72 -26.21
CA ALA A 181 9.75 -22.75 -27.54
C ALA A 181 8.71 -21.63 -27.69
N PRO A 182 8.67 -20.93 -28.84
CA PRO A 182 7.61 -19.97 -29.12
C PRO A 182 6.24 -20.61 -29.08
N VAL A 183 5.23 -19.87 -28.64
CA VAL A 183 3.85 -20.28 -28.59
C VAL A 183 3.05 -19.47 -29.62
N THR A 184 1.89 -19.97 -30.05
CA THR A 184 1.04 -19.26 -31.02
C THR A 184 0.61 -17.88 -30.52
N LYS A 185 0.44 -16.91 -31.43
CA LYS A 185 0.08 -15.53 -31.08
C LYS A 185 -1.21 -15.44 -30.27
N ASP A 186 -2.16 -16.32 -30.56
CA ASP A 186 -3.50 -16.33 -29.95
C ASP A 186 -3.58 -17.20 -28.68
N ALA A 187 -2.42 -17.66 -28.15
CA ALA A 187 -2.37 -18.47 -26.94
C ALA A 187 -2.96 -17.73 -25.74
N SER A 188 -3.82 -18.42 -24.98
CA SER A 188 -4.34 -17.91 -23.71
C SER A 188 -3.20 -17.66 -22.72
N LEU A 189 -3.45 -16.85 -21.69
CA LEU A 189 -2.39 -16.48 -20.72
C LEU A 189 -1.74 -17.71 -20.08
N GLY A 190 -2.55 -18.70 -19.65
CA GLY A 190 -2.06 -19.94 -19.04
C GLY A 190 -1.27 -20.84 -20.01
N ASP A 191 -1.54 -20.76 -21.32
CA ASP A 191 -0.86 -21.56 -22.34
C ASP A 191 0.47 -20.96 -22.82
N ARG A 192 0.82 -19.73 -22.38
CA ARG A 192 2.08 -19.06 -22.73
C ARG A 192 3.25 -19.64 -21.97
N THR A 193 3.59 -20.89 -22.24
CA THR A 193 4.67 -21.64 -21.57
C THR A 193 6.04 -21.00 -21.74
N SER A 194 6.24 -20.16 -22.76
CA SER A 194 7.49 -19.43 -23.03
C SER A 194 7.68 -18.17 -22.17
N MET A 195 6.68 -17.84 -21.32
CA MET A 195 6.68 -16.65 -20.47
C MET A 195 6.67 -17.04 -18.99
N ALA A 196 7.21 -16.15 -18.17
CA ALA A 196 6.99 -16.14 -16.72
C ALA A 196 6.48 -14.75 -16.35
N PHE A 197 5.39 -14.68 -15.59
CA PHE A 197 4.67 -13.44 -15.34
C PHE A 197 4.98 -12.86 -13.96
N SER A 198 5.00 -11.55 -13.87
CA SER A 198 5.21 -10.80 -12.64
C SER A 198 4.27 -11.27 -11.53
N GLY A 199 4.80 -11.40 -10.31
CA GLY A 199 4.02 -11.79 -9.13
C GLY A 199 3.80 -13.29 -8.94
N THR A 200 4.14 -14.13 -9.92
CA THR A 200 4.08 -15.61 -9.84
C THR A 200 5.27 -16.18 -9.07
N LEU A 201 5.16 -17.40 -8.57
CA LEU A 201 6.18 -18.06 -7.74
C LEU A 201 6.86 -19.21 -8.53
N ILE A 202 8.18 -19.27 -8.46
CA ILE A 202 8.93 -20.40 -9.01
C ILE A 202 8.83 -21.57 -8.04
N ALA A 203 8.05 -22.59 -8.42
CA ALA A 203 7.82 -23.76 -7.59
C ALA A 203 8.98 -24.75 -7.65
N ALA A 204 9.68 -24.85 -8.79
CA ALA A 204 10.82 -25.76 -8.97
C ALA A 204 11.66 -25.36 -10.19
N GLY A 205 12.90 -25.86 -10.22
CA GLY A 205 13.82 -25.69 -11.34
C GLY A 205 14.53 -24.33 -11.36
N THR A 206 15.18 -24.05 -12.48
CA THR A 206 15.91 -22.79 -12.70
C THR A 206 15.66 -22.27 -14.12
N GLY A 207 15.76 -20.97 -14.31
CA GLY A 207 15.56 -20.34 -15.61
C GLY A 207 16.29 -19.02 -15.79
N ARG A 208 16.28 -18.55 -17.02
CA ARG A 208 16.69 -17.18 -17.39
C ARG A 208 15.64 -16.61 -18.31
N GLY A 209 15.29 -15.33 -18.10
CA GLY A 209 14.36 -14.64 -18.98
C GLY A 209 14.78 -13.20 -19.22
N VAL A 210 14.41 -12.66 -20.37
CA VAL A 210 14.55 -11.22 -20.67
C VAL A 210 13.25 -10.51 -20.23
N VAL A 211 13.41 -9.38 -19.55
CA VAL A 211 12.28 -8.53 -19.15
C VAL A 211 11.64 -7.93 -20.39
N VAL A 212 10.34 -8.16 -20.54
CA VAL A 212 9.55 -7.66 -21.68
C VAL A 212 8.53 -6.60 -21.27
N ALA A 213 8.09 -6.62 -20.01
CA ALA A 213 7.19 -5.60 -19.46
C ALA A 213 7.46 -5.40 -17.96
N THR A 214 7.29 -4.16 -17.50
CA THR A 214 7.51 -3.71 -16.11
C THR A 214 6.30 -2.94 -15.58
N GLY A 215 6.11 -2.92 -14.27
CA GLY A 215 5.11 -2.12 -13.58
C GLY A 215 3.68 -2.28 -14.11
N ALA A 216 3.05 -1.17 -14.47
CA ALA A 216 1.68 -1.14 -15.01
C ALA A 216 1.53 -1.87 -16.36
N GLN A 217 2.61 -2.13 -17.06
CA GLN A 217 2.59 -2.79 -18.37
C GLN A 217 2.63 -4.32 -18.27
N THR A 218 2.93 -4.88 -17.10
CA THR A 218 2.86 -6.33 -16.82
C THR A 218 1.42 -6.82 -16.88
N GLU A 219 1.21 -8.12 -17.07
CA GLU A 219 -0.14 -8.69 -17.09
C GLU A 219 -0.89 -8.42 -15.78
N ILE A 220 -0.19 -8.56 -14.63
CA ILE A 220 -0.79 -8.23 -13.32
C ILE A 220 -1.06 -6.72 -13.18
N GLY A 221 -0.20 -5.87 -13.74
CA GLY A 221 -0.39 -4.42 -13.77
C GLY A 221 -1.62 -4.02 -14.58
N ARG A 222 -1.84 -4.66 -15.72
CA ARG A 222 -3.02 -4.45 -16.57
C ARG A 222 -4.32 -4.88 -15.88
N ILE A 223 -4.31 -6.04 -15.21
CA ILE A 223 -5.45 -6.53 -14.43
C ILE A 223 -5.74 -5.55 -13.27
N SER A 224 -4.72 -5.13 -12.55
CA SER A 224 -4.85 -4.15 -11.46
C SER A 224 -5.41 -2.81 -11.93
N GLY A 225 -4.99 -2.34 -13.11
CA GLY A 225 -5.51 -1.10 -13.72
C GLY A 225 -6.97 -1.20 -14.14
N LEU A 226 -7.44 -2.38 -14.56
CA LEU A 226 -8.84 -2.62 -14.92
C LEU A 226 -9.77 -2.72 -13.70
N LEU A 227 -9.25 -3.19 -12.55
CA LEU A 227 -10.04 -3.34 -11.33
C LEU A 227 -10.31 -2.00 -10.62
N GLY A 228 -9.76 -0.90 -11.12
CA GLY A 228 -9.92 0.42 -10.53
C GLY A 228 -9.21 0.57 -9.19
N THR A 229 -9.52 1.64 -8.48
CA THR A 229 -9.03 1.86 -7.11
C THR A 229 -9.56 0.76 -6.19
N VAL A 230 -8.72 -0.19 -5.86
CA VAL A 230 -9.02 -1.18 -4.81
C VAL A 230 -9.27 -0.37 -3.55
N GLU A 231 -10.50 -0.42 -3.02
CA GLU A 231 -10.79 0.12 -1.70
C GLU A 231 -9.77 -0.46 -0.72
N VAL A 232 -9.14 0.42 0.06
CA VAL A 232 -8.22 0.00 1.11
C VAL A 232 -9.02 -0.85 2.09
N LEU A 233 -8.84 -2.17 2.01
CA LEU A 233 -9.49 -3.11 2.91
C LEU A 233 -9.02 -2.78 4.33
N THR A 234 -9.93 -2.23 5.12
CA THR A 234 -9.69 -2.01 6.55
C THR A 234 -9.56 -3.37 7.24
N THR A 235 -8.54 -3.52 8.07
CA THR A 235 -8.40 -4.77 8.83
C THR A 235 -9.56 -4.93 9.81
N PRO A 236 -10.04 -6.15 10.10
CA PRO A 236 -11.12 -6.39 11.06
C PRO A 236 -10.87 -5.75 12.43
N LEU A 237 -9.61 -5.61 12.83
CA LEU A 237 -9.21 -4.97 14.08
C LEU A 237 -9.49 -3.46 14.05
N VAL A 238 -9.17 -2.78 12.95
CA VAL A 238 -9.45 -1.35 12.79
C VAL A 238 -10.94 -1.10 12.80
N GLU A 239 -11.74 -1.95 12.13
CA GLU A 239 -13.20 -1.84 12.13
C GLU A 239 -13.81 -2.03 13.53
N GLN A 240 -13.28 -2.99 14.32
CA GLN A 240 -13.70 -3.17 15.71
C GLN A 240 -13.35 -1.96 16.58
N MET A 241 -12.18 -1.36 16.38
CA MET A 241 -11.76 -0.15 17.10
C MET A 241 -12.66 1.05 16.75
N ASP A 242 -12.99 1.24 15.48
CA ASP A 242 -13.91 2.30 15.06
C ASP A 242 -15.32 2.11 15.62
N ARG A 243 -15.77 0.86 15.71
CA ARG A 243 -17.06 0.54 16.35
C ARG A 243 -17.02 0.82 17.85
N PHE A 244 -15.94 0.44 18.52
CA PHE A 244 -15.72 0.73 19.94
C PHE A 244 -15.66 2.23 20.19
N ALA A 245 -14.90 2.98 19.41
CA ALA A 245 -14.79 4.44 19.53
C ALA A 245 -16.15 5.13 19.36
N ARG A 246 -16.97 4.68 18.40
CA ARG A 246 -18.34 5.20 18.21
C ARG A 246 -19.23 4.92 19.42
N TRP A 247 -19.23 3.70 19.95
CA TRP A 247 -19.98 3.34 21.14
C TRP A 247 -19.55 4.15 22.36
N LEU A 248 -18.24 4.31 22.55
CA LEU A 248 -17.68 5.11 23.64
C LEU A 248 -18.10 6.58 23.52
N THR A 249 -18.06 7.15 22.32
CA THR A 249 -18.52 8.52 22.06
C THR A 249 -20.00 8.69 22.41
N VAL A 250 -20.85 7.76 22.00
CA VAL A 250 -22.29 7.78 22.34
C VAL A 250 -22.48 7.71 23.85
N LEU A 251 -21.74 6.84 24.55
CA LEU A 251 -21.82 6.70 26.00
C LEU A 251 -21.40 7.99 26.72
N ILE A 252 -20.31 8.61 26.29
CA ILE A 252 -19.80 9.88 26.84
C ILE A 252 -20.85 10.98 26.64
N LEU A 253 -21.44 11.09 25.45
CA LEU A 253 -22.48 12.08 25.16
C LEU A 253 -23.72 11.86 26.02
N LEU A 254 -24.12 10.60 26.27
CA LEU A 254 -25.24 10.26 27.13
C LEU A 254 -24.96 10.66 28.57
N ILE A 255 -23.79 10.32 29.12
CA ILE A 255 -23.37 10.72 30.47
C ILE A 255 -23.29 12.25 30.57
N SER A 256 -22.72 12.92 29.57
CA SER A 256 -22.66 14.38 29.48
C SER A 256 -24.05 15.02 29.53
N MET A 257 -25.00 14.45 28.80
CA MET A 257 -26.39 14.92 28.79
C MET A 257 -27.06 14.74 30.16
N VAL A 258 -26.83 13.59 30.80
CA VAL A 258 -27.37 13.32 32.15
C VAL A 258 -26.81 14.31 33.18
N LEU A 259 -25.49 14.55 33.15
CA LEU A 259 -24.83 15.51 34.04
C LEU A 259 -25.33 16.95 33.82
N LEU A 260 -25.55 17.33 32.57
CA LEU A 260 -26.09 18.66 32.23
C LEU A 260 -27.50 18.85 32.79
N VAL A 261 -28.35 17.87 32.59
CA VAL A 261 -29.72 17.89 33.11
C VAL A 261 -29.73 17.89 34.63
N PHE A 262 -28.92 17.04 35.27
CA PHE A 262 -28.82 16.96 36.73
C PHE A 262 -28.36 18.28 37.36
N GLY A 263 -27.25 18.86 36.86
CA GLY A 263 -26.70 20.11 37.37
C GLY A 263 -27.66 21.31 37.20
N TYR A 264 -28.40 21.32 36.06
CA TYR A 264 -29.37 22.38 35.82
C TYR A 264 -30.63 22.28 36.70
N PHE A 265 -31.22 21.08 36.81
CA PHE A 265 -32.50 20.89 37.50
C PHE A 265 -32.38 20.60 39.00
N VAL A 266 -31.30 19.95 39.46
CA VAL A 266 -31.12 19.52 40.83
C VAL A 266 -30.23 20.47 41.63
N GLU A 267 -29.10 20.85 41.05
CA GLU A 267 -28.11 21.72 41.71
C GLU A 267 -28.30 23.20 41.39
N HIS A 268 -29.23 23.54 40.49
CA HIS A 268 -29.52 24.92 40.07
C HIS A 268 -28.31 25.72 39.61
N ILE A 269 -27.31 25.05 39.05
CA ILE A 269 -26.11 25.69 38.47
C ILE A 269 -26.51 26.43 37.21
N ALA A 270 -25.89 27.61 36.95
CA ALA A 270 -26.13 28.33 35.72
C ALA A 270 -25.81 27.46 34.51
N PHE A 271 -26.69 27.45 33.50
CA PHE A 271 -26.54 26.60 32.32
C PHE A 271 -25.19 26.75 31.64
N SER A 272 -24.65 27.99 31.55
CA SER A 272 -23.33 28.27 30.94
C SER A 272 -22.21 27.53 31.64
N ASP A 273 -22.16 27.56 32.96
CA ASP A 273 -21.06 26.98 33.74
C ASP A 273 -21.12 25.45 33.72
N GLN A 274 -22.34 24.90 33.85
CA GLN A 274 -22.56 23.46 33.76
C GLN A 274 -22.28 22.93 32.35
N PHE A 275 -22.67 23.66 31.32
CA PHE A 275 -22.38 23.29 29.91
C PHE A 275 -20.90 23.24 29.63
N MET A 276 -20.13 24.23 30.11
CA MET A 276 -18.66 24.26 29.93
C MET A 276 -17.98 23.11 30.67
N ALA A 277 -18.40 22.80 31.90
CA ALA A 277 -17.84 21.67 32.65
C ALA A 277 -18.12 20.33 31.94
N VAL A 278 -19.30 20.15 31.39
CA VAL A 278 -19.69 18.94 30.66
C VAL A 278 -18.95 18.82 29.32
N VAL A 279 -18.74 19.91 28.57
CA VAL A 279 -17.95 19.93 27.35
C VAL A 279 -16.50 19.58 27.66
N GLY A 280 -15.90 20.16 28.70
CA GLY A 280 -14.54 19.85 29.16
C GLY A 280 -14.38 18.36 29.52
N LEU A 281 -15.35 17.79 30.23
CA LEU A 281 -15.37 16.36 30.56
C LEU A 281 -15.45 15.49 29.32
N ALA A 282 -16.33 15.82 28.36
CA ALA A 282 -16.51 15.09 27.12
C ALA A 282 -15.20 15.06 26.32
N VAL A 283 -14.53 16.20 26.19
CA VAL A 283 -13.24 16.31 25.48
C VAL A 283 -12.16 15.45 26.14
N ALA A 284 -12.05 15.51 27.48
CA ALA A 284 -11.03 14.78 28.24
C ALA A 284 -11.24 13.24 28.21
N ALA A 285 -12.48 12.78 28.02
CA ALA A 285 -12.83 11.37 28.07
C ALA A 285 -12.63 10.61 26.75
N ILE A 286 -12.44 11.30 25.64
CA ILE A 286 -12.37 10.65 24.31
C ILE A 286 -10.92 10.31 23.96
N PRO A 287 -10.59 9.02 23.73
CA PRO A 287 -9.24 8.57 23.40
C PRO A 287 -8.91 8.79 21.91
N GLU A 288 -8.54 10.00 21.51
CA GLU A 288 -8.29 10.36 20.11
C GLU A 288 -7.08 9.64 19.49
N GLY A 289 -6.08 9.27 20.30
CA GLY A 289 -4.84 8.65 19.83
C GLY A 289 -4.89 7.13 19.66
N LEU A 290 -5.98 6.47 20.02
CA LEU A 290 -6.03 5.01 20.13
C LEU A 290 -5.79 4.28 18.79
N PRO A 291 -6.40 4.67 17.65
CA PRO A 291 -6.13 4.04 16.36
C PRO A 291 -4.69 4.25 15.88
N ALA A 292 -4.12 5.44 16.07
CA ALA A 292 -2.76 5.76 15.67
C ALA A 292 -1.71 5.01 16.51
N VAL A 293 -1.89 4.96 17.83
CA VAL A 293 -1.00 4.21 18.73
C VAL A 293 -1.03 2.72 18.39
N LEU A 294 -2.20 2.16 18.10
CA LEU A 294 -2.34 0.75 17.74
C LEU A 294 -1.65 0.43 16.41
N THR A 295 -1.80 1.28 15.40
CA THR A 295 -1.11 1.13 14.11
C THR A 295 0.41 1.19 14.29
N ILE A 296 0.91 2.17 15.03
CA ILE A 296 2.36 2.33 15.30
C ILE A 296 2.90 1.13 16.09
N THR A 297 2.18 0.66 17.11
CA THR A 297 2.64 -0.48 17.93
C THR A 297 2.64 -1.80 17.15
N LEU A 298 1.64 -2.04 16.29
CA LEU A 298 1.62 -3.20 15.38
C LEU A 298 2.77 -3.14 14.37
N CYS A 299 3.02 -1.98 13.78
CA CYS A 299 4.14 -1.78 12.87
C CYS A 299 5.49 -1.97 13.57
N ALA A 300 5.66 -1.51 14.80
CA ALA A 300 6.88 -1.67 15.59
C ALA A 300 7.09 -3.11 16.08
N ALA A 301 6.04 -3.89 16.27
CA ALA A 301 6.11 -5.29 16.68
C ALA A 301 6.47 -6.24 15.51
N CYS A 302 6.17 -5.88 14.27
CA CYS A 302 6.37 -6.71 13.09
C CYS A 302 7.82 -7.18 12.86
N PRO A 303 8.87 -6.35 13.00
CA PRO A 303 10.26 -6.80 12.87
C PRO A 303 10.70 -7.74 14.01
N ARG A 304 10.16 -7.60 15.21
CA ARG A 304 10.45 -8.50 16.34
C ARG A 304 9.87 -9.90 16.14
N LEU A 305 8.68 -10.00 15.53
CA LEU A 305 8.07 -11.30 15.18
C LEU A 305 8.88 -12.06 14.13
N LYS A 306 9.49 -11.36 13.15
CA LYS A 306 10.40 -11.98 12.17
C LYS A 306 11.67 -12.54 12.80
N GLN A 307 12.25 -11.88 13.78
CA GLN A 307 13.43 -12.39 14.50
C GLN A 307 13.11 -13.63 15.33
N LEU A 308 11.91 -13.73 15.90
CA LEU A 308 11.46 -14.91 16.65
C LEU A 308 11.08 -16.09 15.74
N ALA A 309 10.63 -15.82 14.50
CA ALA A 309 10.30 -16.87 13.52
C ALA A 309 11.55 -17.42 12.78
N GLN A 310 12.73 -16.84 12.96
CA GLN A 310 14.00 -17.29 12.39
C GLN A 310 14.88 -18.06 13.41
N CYS A 311 14.42 -18.29 14.63
CA CYS A 311 15.06 -19.26 15.53
C CYS A 311 14.67 -20.68 15.11
N PRO A 312 15.67 -21.58 14.86
CA PRO A 312 15.46 -22.96 14.43
C PRO A 312 14.80 -23.79 15.52
#